data_07d7dd4a6351725888b80c103e479cf0
#
_entry.id   07d7dd4a6351725888b80c103e479cf0
#
_cell.length_a   1.000
_cell.length_b   1.000
_cell.length_c   1.000
_cell.angle_alpha   90.00
_cell.angle_beta   90.00
_cell.angle_gamma   90.00
#
_symmetry.space_group_name_H-M   'P 1'
#
loop_
_entity.id
_entity.type
_entity.pdbx_description
1 polymer ?
#
loop_
_entity_poly.entity_id
_entity_poly.type
_entity_poly.pdbx_seq_one_letter_code
_entity_poly.pdbx_strand_id
1 'polypeptide(L)'
;MLELGWGMHKDMNAQPLACLPSLPGTYVLVLRISQRQEILVSTLGSLDVDPGFYLYVGSALGPGGLAKRIGRHARAEKKCCWHIDYLTAVATLDEVWYRVDDVRRECYWAECLKKLHGATLPLEGFGSSDCRCRSHLFHFQALPSHRVFRQRLVRLLVSPAATIAVKSAADELVQQLELGGTRR
;
A
#
# COMPACT_ATOMS: atom_id res chain seq x y z
N MET A 1 13.34 -12.01 -19.29
CA MET A 1 12.59 -12.05 -18.01
C MET A 1 12.64 -10.64 -17.43
N LEU A 2 11.57 -9.88 -17.54
CA LEU A 2 11.48 -8.56 -16.95
C LEU A 2 11.42 -8.75 -15.43
N GLU A 3 12.50 -8.44 -14.72
CA GLU A 3 12.46 -8.25 -13.27
C GLU A 3 11.55 -7.07 -13.02
N LEU A 4 10.32 -7.38 -12.70
CA LEU A 4 9.31 -6.43 -12.25
C LEU A 4 9.86 -5.76 -10.99
N GLY A 5 10.17 -4.46 -11.03
CA GLY A 5 10.82 -3.63 -10.03
C GLY A 5 10.29 -3.71 -8.58
N TRP A 6 10.32 -4.93 -8.03
CA TRP A 6 9.97 -5.24 -6.66
C TRP A 6 11.16 -5.01 -5.75
N GLY A 7 10.93 -4.37 -4.63
CA GLY A 7 11.90 -4.21 -3.58
C GLY A 7 11.29 -4.48 -2.20
N MET A 8 12.13 -4.94 -1.31
CA MET A 8 11.85 -5.09 0.11
C MET A 8 13.06 -4.57 0.88
N HIS A 9 12.81 -3.62 1.79
CA HIS A 9 13.78 -3.21 2.79
C HIS A 9 13.34 -3.77 4.13
N LYS A 10 14.26 -4.50 4.77
CA LYS A 10 14.13 -5.03 6.12
C LYS A 10 14.97 -4.19 7.06
N ASP A 11 14.56 -4.18 8.31
CA ASP A 11 15.31 -3.56 9.39
C ASP A 11 15.67 -2.08 9.11
N MET A 12 14.61 -1.28 9.05
CA MET A 12 14.72 0.16 8.72
C MET A 12 15.57 0.96 9.72
N ASN A 13 15.89 0.38 10.89
CA ASN A 13 16.82 0.97 11.85
C ASN A 13 18.30 0.73 11.47
N ALA A 14 18.59 -0.31 10.67
CA ALA A 14 19.95 -0.69 10.30
C ALA A 14 20.35 -0.27 8.87
N GLN A 15 19.38 -0.03 7.96
CA GLN A 15 19.66 0.39 6.59
C GLN A 15 19.05 1.77 6.29
N PRO A 16 19.84 2.71 5.77
CA PRO A 16 19.33 4.05 5.47
C PRO A 16 18.25 4.02 4.39
N LEU A 17 17.20 4.79 4.59
CA LEU A 17 16.16 5.12 3.61
C LEU A 17 16.71 5.64 2.26
N ALA A 18 18.02 5.96 2.22
CA ALA A 18 18.74 6.44 1.04
C ALA A 18 18.75 5.44 -0.14
N CYS A 19 18.43 4.17 0.08
CA CYS A 19 18.34 3.16 -0.99
C CYS A 19 16.97 3.06 -1.69
N LEU A 20 15.97 3.81 -1.24
CA LEU A 20 14.67 3.80 -1.88
C LEU A 20 14.69 4.62 -3.19
N PRO A 21 14.07 4.11 -4.27
CA PRO A 21 14.05 4.82 -5.54
C PRO A 21 13.17 6.08 -5.48
N SER A 22 13.63 7.17 -6.08
CA SER A 22 12.84 8.40 -6.28
C SER A 22 11.86 8.27 -7.47
N LEU A 23 11.34 7.06 -7.69
CA LEU A 23 10.42 6.71 -8.74
C LEU A 23 9.01 6.49 -8.19
N PRO A 24 7.96 6.66 -9.01
CA PRO A 24 6.60 6.37 -8.59
C PRO A 24 6.41 4.90 -8.23
N GLY A 25 5.46 4.63 -7.34
CA GLY A 25 5.17 3.25 -6.96
C GLY A 25 4.08 3.10 -5.91
N THR A 26 3.77 1.83 -5.63
CA THR A 26 2.91 1.40 -4.54
C THR A 26 3.75 0.71 -3.48
N TYR A 27 3.42 0.91 -2.20
CA TYR A 27 4.18 0.36 -1.08
C TYR A 27 3.29 -0.17 0.04
N VAL A 28 3.86 -1.03 0.87
CA VAL A 28 3.34 -1.44 2.18
C VAL A 28 4.35 -1.02 3.24
N LEU A 29 3.90 -0.30 4.25
CA LEU A 29 4.66 -0.10 5.47
C LEU A 29 4.33 -1.25 6.42
N VAL A 30 5.33 -1.95 6.91
CA VAL A 30 5.21 -2.96 7.97
C VAL A 30 5.60 -2.29 9.27
N LEU A 31 4.61 -2.05 10.10
CA LEU A 31 4.75 -1.36 11.38
C LEU A 31 4.56 -2.37 12.51
N ARG A 32 5.42 -2.32 13.53
CA ARG A 32 5.31 -3.19 14.70
C ARG A 32 4.89 -2.41 15.92
N ILE A 33 3.92 -2.93 16.63
CA ILE A 33 3.45 -2.46 17.95
C ILE A 33 3.86 -3.51 18.98
N SER A 34 4.55 -3.08 20.04
CA SER A 34 5.04 -3.96 21.11
C SER A 34 4.11 -4.01 22.30
N GLN A 35 3.33 -2.96 22.55
CA GLN A 35 2.45 -2.84 23.70
C GLN A 35 1.09 -2.30 23.28
N ARG A 36 0.02 -2.81 23.91
CA ARG A 36 -1.33 -2.29 23.69
C ARG A 36 -1.43 -0.83 24.12
N GLN A 37 -2.07 -0.04 23.28
CA GLN A 37 -2.41 1.35 23.58
C GLN A 37 -3.59 1.82 22.74
N GLU A 38 -4.17 2.93 23.13
CA GLU A 38 -5.22 3.62 22.38
C GLU A 38 -4.62 4.86 21.72
N ILE A 39 -4.96 5.08 20.43
CA ILE A 39 -4.59 6.31 19.71
C ILE A 39 -5.82 6.96 19.11
N LEU A 40 -5.85 8.29 19.08
CA LEU A 40 -6.90 9.06 18.42
C LEU A 40 -6.47 9.38 16.99
N VAL A 41 -7.22 8.87 15.99
CA VAL A 41 -6.90 9.00 14.56
C VAL A 41 -7.80 10.08 13.93
N SER A 42 -7.47 11.35 14.13
CA SER A 42 -8.18 12.47 13.52
C SER A 42 -9.73 12.31 13.63
N THR A 43 -10.42 12.44 12.51
CA THR A 43 -11.88 12.30 12.41
C THR A 43 -12.40 10.86 12.40
N LEU A 44 -11.52 9.86 12.31
CA LEU A 44 -11.91 8.45 12.37
C LEU A 44 -12.22 7.96 13.78
N GLY A 45 -11.81 8.72 14.81
CA GLY A 45 -12.01 8.36 16.21
C GLY A 45 -10.89 7.53 16.79
N SER A 46 -11.21 6.78 17.83
CA SER A 46 -10.26 5.98 18.60
C SER A 46 -9.90 4.67 17.89
N LEU A 47 -8.65 4.28 18.00
CA LEU A 47 -8.12 3.01 17.54
C LEU A 47 -7.37 2.34 18.69
N ASP A 48 -7.87 1.20 19.13
CA ASP A 48 -7.12 0.29 20.00
C ASP A 48 -6.05 -0.42 19.16
N VAL A 49 -4.78 -0.14 19.43
CA VAL A 49 -3.65 -0.80 18.80
C VAL A 49 -3.13 -1.91 19.70
N ASP A 50 -3.39 -3.15 19.31
CA ASP A 50 -2.87 -4.34 19.97
C ASP A 50 -1.44 -4.66 19.51
N PRO A 51 -0.65 -5.41 20.31
CA PRO A 51 0.66 -5.91 19.89
C PRO A 51 0.55 -6.74 18.61
N GLY A 52 1.55 -6.60 17.73
CA GLY A 52 1.57 -7.30 16.44
C GLY A 52 2.07 -6.41 15.30
N PHE A 53 1.67 -6.75 14.10
CA PHE A 53 2.11 -6.09 12.87
C PHE A 53 0.94 -5.40 12.18
N TYR A 54 1.14 -4.15 11.86
CA TYR A 54 0.21 -3.33 11.09
C TYR A 54 0.77 -3.08 9.70
N LEU A 55 0.06 -3.54 8.68
CA LEU A 55 0.45 -3.37 7.29
C LEU A 55 -0.43 -2.30 6.65
N TYR A 56 0.21 -1.19 6.27
CA TYR A 56 -0.46 -0.07 5.62
C TYR A 56 -0.06 0.04 4.16
N VAL A 57 -1.05 0.07 3.27
CA VAL A 57 -0.84 0.28 1.84
C VAL A 57 -0.97 1.75 1.47
N GLY A 58 0.00 2.24 0.71
CA GLY A 58 -0.02 3.57 0.14
C GLY A 58 0.57 3.64 -1.26
N SER A 59 0.35 4.77 -1.93
CA SER A 59 0.98 5.08 -3.22
C SER A 59 1.86 6.32 -3.14
N ALA A 60 2.86 6.37 -4.01
CA ALA A 60 3.85 7.44 -4.12
C ALA A 60 3.97 7.90 -5.57
N LEU A 61 2.87 8.39 -6.16
CA LEU A 61 2.80 8.80 -7.56
C LEU A 61 3.18 10.27 -7.78
N GLY A 62 3.38 11.03 -6.70
CA GLY A 62 3.79 12.43 -6.77
C GLY A 62 5.30 12.64 -6.87
N PRO A 63 5.76 13.90 -7.00
CA PRO A 63 7.18 14.24 -7.12
C PRO A 63 8.04 13.70 -5.99
N GLY A 64 9.16 13.04 -6.33
CA GLY A 64 10.09 12.40 -5.39
C GLY A 64 9.72 10.95 -5.03
N GLY A 65 8.60 10.43 -5.55
CA GLY A 65 8.24 9.01 -5.54
C GLY A 65 8.31 8.32 -4.18
N LEU A 66 8.70 7.06 -4.22
CA LEU A 66 8.81 6.17 -3.04
C LEU A 66 9.75 6.75 -1.98
N ALA A 67 10.94 7.21 -2.37
CA ALA A 67 11.93 7.75 -1.43
C ALA A 67 11.37 8.90 -0.58
N LYS A 68 10.73 9.89 -1.23
CA LYS A 68 10.18 11.06 -0.54
C LYS A 68 8.98 10.69 0.34
N ARG A 69 8.07 9.85 -0.16
CA ARG A 69 6.86 9.46 0.56
C ARG A 69 7.18 8.61 1.78
N ILE A 70 7.95 7.55 1.61
CA ILE A 70 8.33 6.63 2.68
C ILE A 70 9.26 7.34 3.67
N GLY A 71 10.23 8.13 3.18
CA GLY A 71 11.10 8.94 4.01
C GLY A 71 10.33 9.91 4.91
N ARG A 72 9.21 10.49 4.42
CA ARG A 72 8.33 11.30 5.27
C ARG A 72 7.64 10.46 6.36
N HIS A 73 7.18 9.24 6.03
CA HIS A 73 6.55 8.36 7.03
C HIS A 73 7.50 7.94 8.14
N ALA A 74 8.77 7.72 7.81
CA ALA A 74 9.80 7.31 8.75
C ALA A 74 10.31 8.43 9.68
N ARG A 75 9.99 9.70 9.42
CA ARG A 75 10.39 10.81 10.32
C ARG A 75 9.64 10.70 11.65
N ALA A 76 10.37 10.82 12.76
CA ALA A 76 9.78 10.86 14.09
C ALA A 76 8.96 12.15 14.29
N GLU A 77 9.55 13.30 13.92
CA GLU A 77 8.87 14.59 14.01
C GLU A 77 8.28 14.98 12.67
N LYS A 78 6.95 15.02 12.61
CA LYS A 78 6.18 15.48 11.46
C LYS A 78 4.80 15.97 11.88
N LYS A 79 4.26 16.91 11.11
CA LYS A 79 2.84 17.28 11.25
C LYS A 79 1.97 16.09 10.82
N CYS A 80 1.02 15.67 11.68
CA CYS A 80 0.02 14.67 11.33
C CYS A 80 -0.93 15.22 10.28
N CYS A 81 -0.82 14.73 9.05
CA CYS A 81 -1.65 15.13 7.91
C CYS A 81 -2.46 13.94 7.36
N TRP A 82 -2.00 12.72 7.59
CA TRP A 82 -2.64 11.49 7.13
C TRP A 82 -2.90 10.54 8.30
N HIS A 83 -3.89 9.68 8.17
CA HIS A 83 -4.23 8.71 9.22
C HIS A 83 -3.01 7.87 9.66
N ILE A 84 -2.14 7.48 8.72
CA ILE A 84 -0.93 6.71 9.03
C ILE A 84 0.07 7.46 9.93
N ASP A 85 0.06 8.79 9.93
CA ASP A 85 0.98 9.58 10.75
C ASP A 85 0.73 9.36 12.25
N TYR A 86 -0.53 9.12 12.64
CA TYR A 86 -0.90 8.82 14.03
C TYR A 86 -0.38 7.45 14.47
N LEU A 87 -0.45 6.45 13.60
CA LEU A 87 0.06 5.12 13.90
C LEU A 87 1.59 5.07 13.89
N THR A 88 2.27 5.76 12.96
CA THR A 88 3.73 5.80 12.92
C THR A 88 4.36 6.58 14.08
N ALA A 89 3.59 7.37 14.81
CA ALA A 89 4.07 8.04 16.01
C ALA A 89 4.30 7.07 17.19
N VAL A 90 3.63 5.91 17.19
CA VAL A 90 3.67 4.92 18.27
C VAL A 90 4.24 3.57 17.84
N ALA A 91 4.43 3.35 16.55
CA ALA A 91 4.91 2.11 15.96
C ALA A 91 6.36 2.18 15.52
N THR A 92 7.05 1.04 15.49
CA THR A 92 8.34 0.89 14.82
C THR A 92 8.12 0.50 13.37
N LEU A 93 8.76 1.18 12.44
CA LEU A 93 8.77 0.80 11.03
C LEU A 93 9.83 -0.31 10.83
N ASP A 94 9.39 -1.56 10.67
CA ASP A 94 10.28 -2.73 10.55
C ASP A 94 10.69 -2.99 9.09
N GLU A 95 9.73 -2.99 8.16
CA GLU A 95 9.99 -3.30 6.75
C GLU A 95 9.20 -2.36 5.82
N VAL A 96 9.68 -2.22 4.59
CA VAL A 96 8.94 -1.61 3.49
C VAL A 96 8.95 -2.57 2.31
N TRP A 97 7.77 -2.93 1.84
CA TRP A 97 7.60 -3.68 0.59
C TRP A 97 7.13 -2.70 -0.48
N TYR A 98 7.72 -2.69 -1.65
CA TYR A 98 7.33 -1.76 -2.70
C TYR A 98 7.45 -2.34 -4.10
N ARG A 99 6.77 -1.71 -5.02
CA ARG A 99 6.95 -1.90 -6.46
C ARG A 99 7.01 -0.54 -7.13
N VAL A 100 8.00 -0.38 -7.99
CA VAL A 100 8.08 0.76 -8.90
C VAL A 100 7.05 0.56 -10.00
N ASP A 101 6.12 1.51 -10.12
CA ASP A 101 5.00 1.45 -11.06
C ASP A 101 4.36 2.86 -11.09
N ASP A 102 3.96 3.36 -12.23
CA ASP A 102 3.26 4.64 -12.40
C ASP A 102 1.73 4.50 -12.26
N VAL A 103 1.24 3.26 -12.13
CA VAL A 103 -0.18 2.95 -11.96
C VAL A 103 -0.58 2.91 -10.49
N ARG A 104 -1.72 3.51 -10.17
CA ARG A 104 -2.32 3.48 -8.83
C ARG A 104 -2.83 2.08 -8.50
N ARG A 105 -2.19 1.37 -7.55
CA ARG A 105 -2.53 -0.01 -7.19
C ARG A 105 -2.88 -0.21 -5.72
N GLU A 106 -2.97 0.83 -4.93
CA GLU A 106 -3.19 0.71 -3.49
C GLU A 106 -4.48 -0.05 -3.13
N CYS A 107 -5.59 0.20 -3.83
CA CYS A 107 -6.84 -0.53 -3.58
C CYS A 107 -6.71 -2.03 -3.88
N TYR A 108 -6.01 -2.36 -4.97
CA TYR A 108 -5.74 -3.74 -5.34
C TYR A 108 -4.84 -4.44 -4.30
N TRP A 109 -3.80 -3.76 -3.82
CA TRP A 109 -2.90 -4.28 -2.80
C TRP A 109 -3.60 -4.45 -1.45
N ALA A 110 -4.44 -3.49 -1.06
CA ALA A 110 -5.27 -3.56 0.14
C ALA A 110 -6.19 -4.80 0.11
N GLU A 111 -6.86 -5.06 -1.03
CA GLU A 111 -7.70 -6.25 -1.19
C GLU A 111 -6.89 -7.55 -1.14
N CYS A 112 -5.62 -7.54 -1.59
CA CYS A 112 -4.71 -8.68 -1.46
C CYS A 112 -4.30 -8.94 -0.01
N LEU A 113 -3.97 -7.89 0.76
CA LEU A 113 -3.64 -8.00 2.18
C LEU A 113 -4.83 -8.52 2.99
N LYS A 114 -6.01 -7.96 2.78
CA LYS A 114 -7.25 -8.38 3.43
C LYS A 114 -7.52 -9.88 3.31
N LYS A 115 -7.10 -10.50 2.22
CA LYS A 115 -7.29 -11.93 1.94
C LYS A 115 -6.15 -12.82 2.46
N LEU A 116 -5.13 -12.27 3.10
CA LEU A 116 -4.11 -13.07 3.76
C LEU A 116 -4.67 -13.70 5.05
N HIS A 117 -4.17 -14.88 5.38
CA HIS A 117 -4.54 -15.55 6.63
C HIS A 117 -4.15 -14.70 7.85
N GLY A 118 -5.04 -14.55 8.80
CA GLY A 118 -4.83 -13.77 10.01
C GLY A 118 -5.02 -12.25 9.84
N ALA A 119 -5.41 -11.77 8.65
CA ALA A 119 -5.71 -10.34 8.45
C ALA A 119 -6.96 -9.93 9.21
N THR A 120 -6.85 -8.89 10.03
CA THR A 120 -7.98 -8.20 10.65
C THR A 120 -8.00 -6.74 10.21
N LEU A 121 -9.17 -6.11 10.24
CA LEU A 121 -9.34 -4.70 9.91
C LEU A 121 -9.53 -3.91 11.21
N PRO A 122 -8.50 -3.17 11.68
CA PRO A 122 -8.54 -2.53 12.99
C PRO A 122 -9.40 -1.26 13.01
N LEU A 123 -9.50 -0.54 11.90
CA LEU A 123 -10.29 0.68 11.79
C LEU A 123 -10.77 0.89 10.35
N GLU A 124 -12.08 1.09 10.18
CA GLU A 124 -12.67 1.43 8.88
C GLU A 124 -12.29 2.85 8.44
N GLY A 125 -12.19 3.07 7.14
CA GLY A 125 -11.85 4.38 6.58
C GLY A 125 -10.36 4.74 6.67
N PHE A 126 -9.54 3.92 7.34
CA PHE A 126 -8.12 4.26 7.52
C PHE A 126 -7.36 4.24 6.20
N GLY A 127 -6.90 5.41 5.76
CA GLY A 127 -6.15 5.59 4.52
C GLY A 127 -6.96 5.44 3.23
N SER A 128 -8.29 5.35 3.30
CA SER A 128 -9.17 5.11 2.15
C SER A 128 -10.19 6.25 1.92
N SER A 129 -9.88 7.46 2.35
CA SER A 129 -10.77 8.63 2.22
C SER A 129 -11.09 9.04 0.78
N ASP A 130 -10.27 8.63 -0.18
CA ASP A 130 -10.37 8.96 -1.61
C ASP A 130 -10.72 7.74 -2.50
N CYS A 131 -11.17 6.64 -1.89
CA CYS A 131 -11.57 5.42 -2.57
C CYS A 131 -12.72 4.69 -1.85
N ARG A 132 -13.15 3.54 -2.39
CA ARG A 132 -14.21 2.72 -1.81
C ARG A 132 -13.70 1.54 -0.97
N CYS A 133 -12.42 1.47 -0.66
CA CYS A 133 -11.86 0.44 0.19
C CYS A 133 -12.34 0.63 1.63
N ARG A 134 -12.64 -0.46 2.33
CA ARG A 134 -13.01 -0.37 3.76
C ARG A 134 -11.86 0.17 4.60
N SER A 135 -10.62 -0.17 4.25
CA SER A 135 -9.40 0.33 4.90
C SER A 135 -8.19 0.01 4.02
N HIS A 136 -7.11 0.76 4.19
CA HIS A 136 -5.78 0.43 3.69
C HIS A 136 -4.85 -0.05 4.81
N LEU A 137 -5.37 -0.25 6.02
CA LEU A 137 -4.64 -0.75 7.20
C LEU A 137 -5.18 -2.12 7.61
N PHE A 138 -4.27 -3.06 7.86
CA PHE A 138 -4.58 -4.42 8.31
C PHE A 138 -3.66 -4.79 9.47
N HIS A 139 -4.21 -5.47 10.49
CA HIS A 139 -3.46 -5.99 11.61
C HIS A 139 -3.29 -7.51 11.50
N PHE A 140 -2.12 -7.98 11.94
CA PHE A 140 -1.71 -9.38 12.00
C PHE A 140 -0.99 -9.65 13.32
N GLN A 141 -1.31 -10.75 13.98
CA GLN A 141 -0.59 -11.19 15.19
C GLN A 141 0.86 -11.61 14.86
N ALA A 142 1.07 -12.23 13.70
CA ALA A 142 2.38 -12.63 13.18
C ALA A 142 2.58 -12.01 11.79
N LEU A 143 3.82 -11.57 11.50
CA LEU A 143 4.13 -10.95 10.21
C LEU A 143 3.84 -11.91 9.05
N PRO A 144 2.93 -11.58 8.12
CA PRO A 144 2.69 -12.41 6.96
C PRO A 144 3.90 -12.37 6.01
N SER A 145 4.13 -13.49 5.33
CA SER A 145 5.25 -13.60 4.40
C SER A 145 5.08 -12.65 3.19
N HIS A 146 6.06 -11.78 2.95
CA HIS A 146 6.15 -10.97 1.73
C HIS A 146 6.03 -11.82 0.45
N ARG A 147 6.64 -13.03 0.44
CA ARG A 147 6.54 -13.96 -0.69
C ARG A 147 5.09 -14.39 -0.96
N VAL A 148 4.32 -14.72 0.09
CA VAL A 148 2.91 -15.11 -0.03
C VAL A 148 2.08 -13.93 -0.54
N PHE A 149 2.30 -12.74 -0.02
CA PHE A 149 1.64 -11.52 -0.50
C PHE A 149 1.93 -11.27 -1.98
N ARG A 150 3.20 -11.32 -2.39
CA ARG A 150 3.62 -11.16 -3.78
C ARG A 150 2.99 -12.20 -4.71
N GLN A 151 2.96 -13.47 -4.31
CA GLN A 151 2.30 -14.54 -5.08
C GLN A 151 0.81 -14.27 -5.27
N ARG A 152 0.13 -13.75 -4.26
CA ARG A 152 -1.29 -13.38 -4.35
C ARG A 152 -1.51 -12.23 -5.32
N LEU A 153 -0.68 -11.22 -5.29
CA LEU A 153 -0.72 -10.11 -6.25
C LEU A 153 -0.63 -10.62 -7.71
N VAL A 154 0.30 -11.53 -7.98
CA VAL A 154 0.46 -12.11 -9.32
C VAL A 154 -0.76 -12.94 -9.72
N ARG A 155 -1.27 -13.79 -8.82
CA ARG A 155 -2.44 -14.67 -9.11
C ARG A 155 -3.70 -13.90 -9.48
N LEU A 156 -3.97 -12.79 -8.80
CA LEU A 156 -5.15 -11.97 -9.08
C LEU A 156 -5.03 -11.21 -10.41
N LEU A 157 -3.81 -10.87 -10.85
CA LEU A 157 -3.58 -10.27 -12.17
C LEU A 157 -3.78 -11.27 -13.32
N VAL A 158 -3.58 -12.57 -13.05
CA VAL A 158 -3.71 -13.65 -14.04
C VAL A 158 -5.08 -14.35 -13.95
N SER A 159 -5.93 -13.95 -13.00
CA SER A 159 -7.29 -14.51 -12.89
C SER A 159 -8.12 -14.20 -14.14
N PRO A 160 -8.90 -15.16 -14.69
CA PRO A 160 -9.75 -14.95 -15.86
C PRO A 160 -10.68 -13.73 -15.74
N ALA A 161 -11.19 -13.45 -14.55
CA ALA A 161 -12.00 -12.28 -14.27
C ALA A 161 -11.24 -10.95 -14.43
N ALA A 162 -9.96 -10.90 -14.05
CA ALA A 162 -9.10 -9.74 -14.26
C ALA A 162 -8.72 -9.58 -15.73
N THR A 163 -8.53 -10.69 -16.46
CA THR A 163 -8.27 -10.68 -17.89
C THR A 163 -9.47 -10.14 -18.69
N ILE A 164 -10.68 -10.46 -18.30
CA ILE A 164 -11.92 -9.92 -18.93
C ILE A 164 -12.03 -8.41 -18.69
N ALA A 165 -11.75 -7.92 -17.50
CA ALA A 165 -11.76 -6.48 -17.20
C ALA A 165 -10.70 -5.70 -17.99
N VAL A 166 -9.49 -6.28 -18.16
CA VAL A 166 -8.42 -5.67 -18.96
C VAL A 166 -8.75 -5.70 -20.45
N LYS A 167 -9.37 -6.77 -20.97
CA LYS A 167 -9.85 -6.84 -22.35
C LYS A 167 -10.95 -5.81 -22.62
N SER A 168 -11.93 -5.68 -21.73
CA SER A 168 -12.99 -4.67 -21.86
C SER A 168 -12.44 -3.25 -21.95
N ALA A 169 -11.43 -2.89 -21.13
CA ALA A 169 -10.81 -1.58 -21.19
C ALA A 169 -9.98 -1.38 -22.47
N ALA A 170 -9.35 -2.42 -22.98
CA ALA A 170 -8.60 -2.37 -24.25
C ALA A 170 -9.55 -2.24 -25.45
N ASP A 171 -10.69 -2.95 -25.43
CA ASP A 171 -11.68 -2.90 -26.49
C ASP A 171 -12.37 -1.53 -26.54
N GLU A 172 -12.64 -0.90 -25.40
CA GLU A 172 -13.16 0.49 -25.33
C GLU A 172 -12.15 1.51 -25.89
N LEU A 173 -10.85 1.33 -25.61
CA LEU A 173 -9.81 2.21 -26.12
C LEU A 173 -9.66 2.10 -27.65
N VAL A 174 -9.72 0.88 -28.18
CA VAL A 174 -9.68 0.62 -29.64
C VAL A 174 -10.90 1.23 -30.31
N GLN A 175 -12.09 1.08 -29.72
CA GLN A 175 -13.33 1.62 -30.26
C GLN A 175 -13.34 3.16 -30.26
N GLN A 176 -12.74 3.80 -29.24
CA GLN A 176 -12.57 5.27 -29.21
C GLN A 176 -11.58 5.77 -30.27
N LEU A 177 -10.53 5.02 -30.55
CA LEU A 177 -9.55 5.37 -31.61
C LEU A 177 -10.12 5.21 -33.02
N GLU A 178 -10.98 4.22 -33.24
CA GLU A 178 -11.64 4.01 -34.54
C GLU A 178 -12.72 5.06 -34.81
N LEU A 179 -13.43 5.55 -33.80
CA LEU A 179 -14.45 6.59 -33.93
C LEU A 179 -13.85 8.01 -34.02
N GLY A 180 -12.60 8.20 -33.58
CA GLY A 180 -11.88 9.48 -33.70
C GLY A 180 -11.23 9.76 -35.06
N GLY A 181 -11.18 8.75 -35.96
CA GLY A 181 -10.47 8.80 -37.23
C GLY A 181 -11.26 9.34 -38.43
N THR A 182 -12.54 9.73 -38.26
CA THR A 182 -13.37 10.16 -39.40
C THR A 182 -13.86 11.60 -39.20
N ARG A 183 -12.97 12.56 -39.23
CA ARG A 183 -13.31 13.95 -39.63
C ARG A 183 -12.19 14.49 -40.52
N ARG A 184 -12.42 14.39 -41.81
CA ARG A 184 -11.90 15.34 -42.81
C ARG A 184 -13.02 16.27 -43.24
#